data_11a0542ade4786d0b9e337486b3c90a8
#
_entry.id   11a0542ade4786d0b9e337486b3c90a8
#
_cell.length_a   1.000
_cell.length_b   1.000
_cell.length_c   1.000
_cell.angle_alpha   90.00
_cell.angle_beta   90.00
_cell.angle_gamma   90.00
#
_symmetry.space_group_name_H-M   'P 1'
#
loop_
_entity.id
_entity.type
_entity.pdbx_description
1 polymer ?
#
loop_
_entity_poly.entity_id
_entity_poly.type
_entity_poly.pdbx_seq_one_letter_code
_entity_poly.pdbx_strand_id
1 'polypeptide(L)'
;MGEVVTIEAQVTRAFNTSVEVHVQVYAADFKGKHPKRSNHAYFTFVALEDVTLKPMVVPHVLPLTQEEITLYDNAIKRRELRLVLSGRMKPQEAHELKGMFE
;
A
#
# COMPACT_ATOMS: atom_id res chain seq x y z
N MET A 1 -26.55 -12.38 -8.07
CA MET A 1 -26.51 -11.45 -9.20
C MET A 1 -27.13 -10.13 -8.78
N GLY A 2 -26.70 -9.00 -9.34
CA GLY A 2 -27.21 -7.69 -8.94
C GLY A 2 -26.35 -6.96 -7.93
N GLU A 3 -25.12 -7.39 -7.72
CA GLU A 3 -24.19 -6.64 -6.90
C GLU A 3 -23.34 -5.71 -7.77
N VAL A 4 -23.07 -4.54 -7.22
CA VAL A 4 -22.12 -3.58 -7.81
C VAL A 4 -20.82 -3.67 -7.03
N VAL A 5 -19.72 -3.90 -7.73
CA VAL A 5 -18.39 -3.96 -7.12
C VAL A 5 -17.64 -2.69 -7.49
N THR A 6 -17.18 -1.98 -6.47
CA THR A 6 -16.37 -0.77 -6.63
C THR A 6 -14.97 -1.04 -6.10
N ILE A 7 -13.99 -0.71 -6.91
CA ILE A 7 -12.58 -0.85 -6.53
C ILE A 7 -11.99 0.55 -6.43
N GLU A 8 -11.44 0.87 -5.26
CA GLU A 8 -10.74 2.13 -5.02
C GLU A 8 -9.27 1.83 -4.75
N ALA A 9 -8.40 2.56 -5.43
CA ALA A 9 -6.96 2.41 -5.29
C ALA A 9 -6.36 3.77 -4.94
N GLN A 10 -5.43 3.76 -4.00
CA GLN A 10 -4.80 4.98 -3.51
C GLN A 10 -3.32 4.71 -3.25
N VAL A 11 -2.45 5.59 -3.77
CA VAL A 11 -1.03 5.52 -3.43
C VAL A 11 -0.86 6.00 -2.00
N THR A 12 -0.30 5.17 -1.15
CA THR A 12 -0.11 5.50 0.27
C THR A 12 1.24 6.12 0.54
N ARG A 13 2.28 5.62 -0.12
CA ARG A 13 3.63 6.13 0.06
C ARG A 13 4.51 5.79 -1.14
N ALA A 14 5.40 6.71 -1.50
CA ALA A 14 6.47 6.45 -2.45
C ALA A 14 7.75 6.17 -1.67
N PHE A 15 8.41 5.08 -2.00
CA PHE A 15 9.77 4.80 -1.56
C PHE A 15 10.69 5.19 -2.72
N ASN A 16 11.98 5.02 -2.60
CA ASN A 16 12.90 5.56 -3.61
C ASN A 16 12.51 5.18 -5.06
N THR A 17 12.34 3.90 -5.34
CA THR A 17 12.01 3.40 -6.69
C THR A 17 10.70 2.61 -6.74
N SER A 18 9.92 2.63 -5.69
CA SER A 18 8.67 1.88 -5.61
C SER A 18 7.57 2.69 -4.96
N VAL A 19 6.33 2.26 -5.17
CA VAL A 19 5.17 2.87 -4.54
C VAL A 19 4.31 1.78 -3.92
N GLU A 20 3.71 2.09 -2.78
CA GLU A 20 2.70 1.24 -2.18
C GLU A 20 1.32 1.78 -2.54
N VAL A 21 0.44 0.89 -2.95
CA VAL A 21 -0.95 1.21 -3.29
C VAL A 21 -1.87 0.41 -2.37
N HIS A 22 -2.79 1.11 -1.72
CA HIS A 22 -3.85 0.49 -0.94
C HIS A 22 -5.07 0.35 -1.83
N VAL A 23 -5.55 -0.87 -2.00
CA VAL A 23 -6.71 -1.19 -2.83
C VAL A 23 -7.83 -1.66 -1.93
N GLN A 24 -9.01 -1.06 -2.07
CA GLN A 24 -10.20 -1.44 -1.32
C GLN A 24 -11.29 -1.87 -2.29
N VAL A 25 -11.97 -2.96 -1.95
CA VAL A 25 -13.05 -3.49 -2.76
C VAL A 25 -14.33 -3.37 -1.95
N TYR A 26 -15.33 -2.72 -2.53
CA TYR A 26 -16.65 -2.54 -1.94
C TYR A 26 -17.70 -3.30 -2.75
N ALA A 27 -18.58 -4.00 -2.07
CA ALA A 27 -19.71 -4.64 -2.69
C ALA A 27 -20.98 -4.01 -2.16
N ALA A 28 -21.92 -3.73 -3.06
CA ALA A 28 -23.22 -3.17 -2.72
C ALA A 28 -24.28 -3.88 -3.52
N ASP A 29 -25.57 -3.73 -3.13
CA ASP A 29 -26.66 -4.26 -3.95
C ASP A 29 -26.74 -3.47 -5.27
N PHE A 30 -27.53 -3.94 -6.22
CA PHE A 30 -27.63 -3.31 -7.53
C PHE A 30 -28.21 -1.88 -7.48
N LYS A 31 -28.81 -1.49 -6.36
CA LYS A 31 -29.27 -0.12 -6.14
C LYS A 31 -28.20 0.79 -5.58
N GLY A 32 -27.02 0.25 -5.34
CA GLY A 32 -25.90 1.01 -4.79
C GLY A 32 -26.07 1.41 -3.33
N LYS A 33 -27.00 0.78 -2.62
CA LYS A 33 -27.25 1.07 -1.21
C LYS A 33 -26.39 0.19 -0.31
N HIS A 34 -25.96 0.76 0.80
CA HIS A 34 -25.23 0.04 1.85
C HIS A 34 -23.95 -0.65 1.34
N PRO A 35 -23.03 0.10 0.69
CA PRO A 35 -21.76 -0.50 0.28
C PRO A 35 -20.97 -0.98 1.48
N LYS A 36 -20.46 -2.20 1.40
CA LYS A 36 -19.60 -2.77 2.44
C LYS A 36 -18.24 -3.04 1.86
N ARG A 37 -17.19 -2.68 2.60
CA ARG A 37 -15.84 -3.08 2.23
C ARG A 37 -15.73 -4.60 2.45
N SER A 38 -15.61 -5.33 1.36
CA SER A 38 -15.49 -6.79 1.43
C SER A 38 -14.05 -7.23 1.57
N ASN A 39 -13.11 -6.42 1.07
CA ASN A 39 -11.70 -6.80 1.09
C ASN A 39 -10.82 -5.57 0.89
N HIS A 40 -9.55 -5.68 1.30
CA HIS A 40 -8.54 -4.69 0.97
C HIS A 40 -7.18 -5.36 0.92
N ALA A 41 -6.24 -4.74 0.19
CA ALA A 41 -4.89 -5.25 0.05
C ALA A 41 -3.92 -4.11 -0.20
N TYR A 42 -2.66 -4.37 0.07
CA TYR A 42 -1.57 -3.45 -0.23
C TYR A 42 -0.70 -4.07 -1.30
N PHE A 43 -0.45 -3.31 -2.36
CA PHE A 43 0.41 -3.74 -3.46
C PHE A 43 1.62 -2.84 -3.55
N THR A 44 2.75 -3.42 -3.93
CA THR A 44 3.97 -2.65 -4.16
C THR A 44 4.34 -2.77 -5.63
N PHE A 45 4.52 -1.62 -6.26
CA PHE A 45 4.93 -1.54 -7.66
C PHE A 45 6.31 -0.89 -7.72
N VAL A 46 7.19 -1.47 -8.51
CA VAL A 46 8.52 -0.90 -8.76
C VAL A 46 8.47 -0.13 -10.09
N ALA A 47 8.91 1.12 -10.05
CA ALA A 47 8.99 1.93 -11.26
C ALA A 47 10.23 1.56 -12.06
N LEU A 48 10.04 1.25 -13.33
CA LEU A 48 11.13 0.90 -14.23
C LEU A 48 11.19 1.90 -15.39
N GLU A 49 12.40 2.20 -15.82
CA GLU A 49 12.61 3.02 -17.00
C GLU A 49 12.24 2.22 -18.24
N ASP A 50 11.58 2.86 -19.22
CA ASP A 50 10.99 2.17 -20.38
C ASP A 50 11.98 1.36 -21.22
N VAL A 51 13.15 1.91 -21.46
CA VAL A 51 14.14 1.31 -22.38
C VAL A 51 15.07 0.35 -21.63
N THR A 52 15.66 0.82 -20.53
CA THR A 52 16.66 0.05 -19.79
C THR A 52 16.06 -0.95 -18.81
N LEU A 53 14.78 -0.79 -18.43
CA LEU A 53 14.08 -1.58 -17.43
C LEU A 53 14.77 -1.56 -16.07
N LYS A 54 15.57 -0.52 -15.80
CA LYS A 54 16.21 -0.32 -14.50
C LYS A 54 15.26 0.44 -13.56
N PRO A 55 15.34 0.20 -12.25
CA PRO A 55 14.55 0.97 -11.30
C PRO A 55 14.80 2.47 -11.43
N MET A 56 13.72 3.25 -11.39
CA MET A 56 13.82 4.71 -11.47
C MET A 56 13.16 5.34 -10.26
N VAL A 57 13.66 6.50 -9.87
CA VAL A 57 13.14 7.26 -8.72
C VAL A 57 11.73 7.75 -9.02
N VAL A 58 10.82 7.58 -8.07
CA VAL A 58 9.45 8.03 -8.18
C VAL A 58 9.23 9.31 -7.38
N PRO A 59 8.23 10.14 -7.76
CA PRO A 59 7.90 11.34 -6.99
C PRO A 59 7.41 10.97 -5.59
N HIS A 60 7.65 11.86 -4.63
CA HIS A 60 7.14 11.68 -3.27
C HIS A 60 5.63 11.91 -3.22
N VAL A 61 4.97 11.18 -2.34
CA VAL A 61 3.56 11.36 -2.03
C VAL A 61 3.45 12.31 -0.84
N LEU A 62 2.56 13.28 -0.93
CA LEU A 62 2.28 14.20 0.17
C LEU A 62 0.92 13.86 0.78
N PRO A 63 0.90 13.22 1.96
CA PRO A 63 -0.37 12.93 2.63
C PRO A 63 -0.97 14.21 3.21
N LEU A 64 -2.27 14.42 2.99
CA LEU A 64 -2.96 15.64 3.41
C LEU A 64 -4.01 15.41 4.49
N THR A 65 -4.73 14.30 4.41
CA THR A 65 -5.76 13.97 5.41
C THR A 65 -5.16 13.10 6.52
N GLN A 66 -5.85 13.06 7.66
CA GLN A 66 -5.40 12.20 8.77
C GLN A 66 -5.37 10.74 8.36
N GLU A 67 -6.33 10.30 7.58
CA GLU A 67 -6.38 8.93 7.06
C GLU A 67 -5.18 8.64 6.16
N GLU A 68 -4.85 9.57 5.25
CA GLU A 68 -3.69 9.45 4.38
C GLU A 68 -2.39 9.44 5.17
N ILE A 69 -2.27 10.29 6.19
CA ILE A 69 -1.08 10.33 7.06
C ILE A 69 -0.89 9.00 7.78
N THR A 70 -1.97 8.42 8.30
CA THR A 70 -1.91 7.13 8.98
C THR A 70 -1.44 6.03 8.05
N LEU A 71 -2.00 5.97 6.83
CA LEU A 71 -1.58 5.00 5.82
C LEU A 71 -0.12 5.20 5.42
N TYR A 72 0.29 6.46 5.26
CA TYR A 72 1.65 6.82 4.89
C TYR A 72 2.65 6.39 5.97
N ASP A 73 2.37 6.70 7.23
CA ASP A 73 3.27 6.36 8.34
C ASP A 73 3.38 4.85 8.52
N ASN A 74 2.28 4.13 8.40
CA ASN A 74 2.28 2.68 8.57
C ASN A 74 2.87 1.93 7.37
N ALA A 75 3.02 2.58 6.23
CA ALA A 75 3.62 1.96 5.05
C ALA A 75 5.06 1.52 5.29
N ILE A 76 5.81 2.23 6.12
CA ILE A 76 7.18 1.83 6.49
C ILE A 76 7.15 0.48 7.20
N LYS A 77 6.24 0.28 8.13
CA LYS A 77 6.10 -0.97 8.89
C LYS A 77 5.76 -2.13 7.97
N ARG A 78 4.84 -1.92 7.02
CA ARG A 78 4.47 -2.94 6.04
C ARG A 78 5.65 -3.30 5.14
N ARG A 79 6.42 -2.27 4.71
CA ARG A 79 7.61 -2.49 3.89
C ARG A 79 8.65 -3.31 4.63
N GLU A 80 8.94 -2.97 5.89
CA GLU A 80 9.91 -3.69 6.69
C GLU A 80 9.49 -5.13 6.94
N LEU A 81 8.21 -5.36 7.23
CA LEU A 81 7.68 -6.71 7.39
C LEU A 81 7.88 -7.53 6.11
N ARG A 82 7.55 -6.95 4.95
CA ARG A 82 7.73 -7.61 3.67
C ARG A 82 9.19 -7.96 3.40
N LEU A 83 10.11 -7.02 3.72
CA LEU A 83 11.54 -7.25 3.53
C LEU A 83 12.07 -8.33 4.47
N VAL A 84 11.62 -8.35 5.71
CA VAL A 84 11.98 -9.39 6.67
C VAL A 84 11.48 -10.76 6.18
N LEU A 85 10.22 -10.84 5.78
CA LEU A 85 9.63 -12.09 5.31
C LEU A 85 10.29 -12.61 4.03
N SER A 86 10.79 -11.72 3.17
CA SER A 86 11.49 -12.12 1.95
C SER A 86 12.98 -12.38 2.15
N GLY A 87 13.50 -12.19 3.36
CA GLY A 87 14.91 -12.41 3.68
C GLY A 87 15.84 -11.29 3.26
N ARG A 88 15.29 -10.13 2.82
CA ARG A 88 16.08 -8.98 2.38
C ARG A 88 16.50 -8.07 3.52
N MET A 89 15.90 -8.24 4.67
CA MET A 89 16.17 -7.45 5.87
C MET A 89 16.14 -8.38 7.07
N LYS A 90 17.07 -8.18 8.00
CA LYS A 90 17.08 -8.92 9.25
C LYS A 90 16.09 -8.29 10.22
N PRO A 91 15.41 -9.08 11.08
CA PRO A 91 14.48 -8.51 12.06
C PRO A 91 15.12 -7.42 12.93
N GLN A 92 16.43 -7.52 13.22
CA GLN A 92 17.14 -6.54 14.04
C GLN A 92 17.26 -5.19 13.34
N GLU A 93 17.17 -5.16 12.00
CA GLU A 93 17.29 -3.94 11.20
C GLU A 93 15.94 -3.23 11.02
N ALA A 94 14.82 -3.90 11.34
CA ALA A 94 13.48 -3.39 11.14
C ALA A 94 13.04 -2.54 12.33
N HIS A 95 13.55 -1.33 12.44
CA HIS A 95 13.32 -0.45 13.60
C HIS A 95 11.85 -0.08 13.79
N GLU A 96 11.15 0.21 12.70
CA GLU A 96 9.74 0.58 12.77
C GLU A 96 8.86 -0.62 13.09
N LEU A 97 9.22 -1.80 12.57
CA LEU A 97 8.48 -3.02 12.81
C LEU A 97 8.60 -3.49 14.25
N LYS A 98 9.77 -3.29 14.88
CA LYS A 98 10.00 -3.69 16.27
C LYS A 98 8.98 -3.08 17.22
N GLY A 99 8.58 -1.85 16.98
CA GLY A 99 7.58 -1.18 17.79
C GLY A 99 6.22 -1.88 17.82
N MET A 100 5.97 -2.78 16.88
CA MET A 100 4.73 -3.54 16.82
C MET A 100 4.74 -4.77 17.74
N PHE A 101 5.93 -5.23 18.15
CA PHE A 101 6.11 -6.44 18.91
C PHE A 101 6.56 -6.18 20.36
N GLU A 102 6.83 -4.94 20.70
CA GLU A 102 7.25 -4.53 22.04
C GLU A 102 6.12 -4.00 22.93
#